data_afc79cb49b879c15bc182f98e1b3a2c1
#
_entry.id   afc79cb49b879c15bc182f98e1b3a2c1
#
_cell.length_a   1.000
_cell.length_b   1.000
_cell.length_c   1.000
_cell.angle_alpha   90.00
_cell.angle_beta   90.00
_cell.angle_gamma   90.00
#
_symmetry.space_group_name_H-M   'P 1'
#
loop_
_entity.id
_entity.type
_entity.pdbx_description
1 polymer ?
#
loop_
_entity_poly.entity_id
_entity_poly.type
_entity_poly.pdbx_seq_one_letter_code
_entity_poly.pdbx_strand_id
1 'polypeptide(L)'
;MFSKYWYLNRGLTINANGNKFVSNNGLKDLLEANMDGSPLYPIVHLEANDIEVAFTHSRGYGEDYSSFVNGQHTTQGGTHQSAFREAVAKVIKDFFNKYEPVDIRQGIVAAVSVKVIEPVFESQTKTKLGSTEIEPDGQSVRGFVMDFLKEKLDNFLHKNPDVVQHMENKIKQSEKERKELSGIRKLARERAKKVSLHNKKLRDCKIHFNDFKSDRRDDTSIFITEGDSASGSITKCRDVKTQAVFSLRGKPLNSFGLTKKVVYENEEFNLIQAALNIEEDMDNLRYNKIIIATDADVDGMHIRLL
;
A
#
# COMPACT_ATOMS: atom_id res chain seq x y z
N MET A 1 13.87 -18.27 13.35
CA MET A 1 14.66 -18.57 12.15
C MET A 1 14.04 -19.72 11.30
N PHE A 2 13.38 -20.74 11.88
CA PHE A 2 12.83 -21.87 11.13
C PHE A 2 11.36 -21.76 10.74
N SER A 3 10.69 -20.63 11.01
CA SER A 3 9.23 -20.51 10.96
C SER A 3 8.56 -20.65 9.57
N LYS A 4 9.35 -20.72 8.49
CA LYS A 4 8.83 -20.89 7.12
C LYS A 4 9.53 -22.01 6.34
N TYR A 5 10.53 -22.65 6.93
CA TYR A 5 11.42 -23.56 6.22
C TYR A 5 10.73 -24.83 5.71
N TRP A 6 9.77 -25.37 6.46
CA TRP A 6 9.00 -26.56 6.04
C TRP A 6 8.04 -26.30 4.89
N TYR A 7 7.63 -25.03 4.67
CA TYR A 7 6.83 -24.67 3.50
C TYR A 7 7.66 -24.61 2.21
N LEU A 8 8.96 -24.34 2.31
CA LEU A 8 9.87 -24.26 1.17
C LEU A 8 10.46 -25.61 0.78
N ASN A 9 10.26 -26.64 1.60
CA ASN A 9 10.78 -27.98 1.40
C ASN A 9 9.66 -29.00 1.66
N ARG A 10 8.85 -29.26 0.64
CA ARG A 10 7.70 -30.16 0.74
C ARG A 10 8.07 -31.52 1.26
N GLY A 11 7.24 -32.08 2.15
CA GLY A 11 7.44 -33.38 2.76
C GLY A 11 8.55 -33.42 3.82
N LEU A 12 9.34 -32.33 3.99
CA LEU A 12 10.30 -32.26 5.09
C LEU A 12 9.55 -32.15 6.41
N THR A 13 9.85 -33.06 7.31
CA THR A 13 9.35 -33.03 8.68
C THR A 13 10.39 -32.41 9.61
N ILE A 14 10.03 -31.35 10.29
CA ILE A 14 10.84 -30.72 11.34
C ILE A 14 10.19 -30.96 12.69
N ASN A 15 10.91 -31.59 13.61
CA ASN A 15 10.49 -31.75 14.99
C ASN A 15 11.22 -30.75 15.86
N ALA A 16 10.51 -29.81 16.49
CA ALA A 16 11.08 -28.81 17.37
C ALA A 16 10.20 -28.60 18.61
N ASN A 17 10.79 -28.68 19.79
CA ASN A 17 10.12 -28.48 21.07
C ASN A 17 8.85 -29.38 21.25
N GLY A 18 8.91 -30.62 20.76
CA GLY A 18 7.79 -31.55 20.83
C GLY A 18 6.71 -31.36 19.76
N ASN A 19 6.81 -30.31 18.93
CA ASN A 19 5.89 -30.05 17.83
C ASN A 19 6.47 -30.60 16.51
N LYS A 20 5.60 -31.13 15.67
CA LYS A 20 5.92 -31.61 14.33
C LYS A 20 5.42 -30.60 13.30
N PHE A 21 6.32 -30.13 12.45
CA PHE A 21 6.04 -29.20 11.35
C PHE A 21 6.29 -29.90 10.02
N VAL A 22 5.31 -29.89 9.15
CA VAL A 22 5.39 -30.47 7.80
C VAL A 22 4.42 -29.71 6.88
N SER A 23 4.81 -29.50 5.63
CA SER A 23 3.94 -28.99 4.57
C SER A 23 4.00 -29.93 3.37
N ASN A 24 2.84 -30.23 2.80
CA ASN A 24 2.72 -31.04 1.60
C ASN A 24 2.47 -30.20 0.35
N ASN A 25 1.93 -28.98 0.51
CA ASN A 25 1.54 -28.09 -0.59
C ASN A 25 2.42 -26.83 -0.68
N GLY A 26 3.55 -26.77 0.03
CA GLY A 26 4.54 -25.71 -0.12
C GLY A 26 4.02 -24.30 0.15
N LEU A 27 4.19 -23.40 -0.80
CA LEU A 27 3.76 -22.00 -0.67
C LEU A 27 2.25 -21.82 -0.54
N LYS A 28 1.45 -22.80 -1.00
CA LYS A 28 0.00 -22.77 -0.78
C LYS A 28 -0.32 -22.86 0.71
N ASP A 29 0.28 -23.83 1.43
CA ASP A 29 0.09 -24.00 2.87
C ASP A 29 0.61 -22.78 3.64
N LEU A 30 1.70 -22.15 3.15
CA LEU A 30 2.22 -20.91 3.72
C LEU A 30 1.19 -19.78 3.65
N LEU A 31 0.54 -19.58 2.52
CA LEU A 31 -0.49 -18.54 2.37
C LEU A 31 -1.71 -18.84 3.23
N GLU A 32 -2.19 -20.08 3.26
CA GLU A 32 -3.32 -20.49 4.10
C GLU A 32 -3.06 -20.23 5.59
N ALA A 33 -1.82 -20.43 6.04
CA ALA A 33 -1.43 -20.19 7.44
C ALA A 33 -1.25 -18.71 7.82
N ASN A 34 -0.91 -17.84 6.86
CA ASN A 34 -0.58 -16.45 7.14
C ASN A 34 -1.67 -15.44 6.71
N MET A 35 -2.69 -15.88 5.98
CA MET A 35 -3.77 -14.99 5.55
C MET A 35 -4.69 -14.61 6.70
N ASP A 36 -4.96 -13.31 6.81
CA ASP A 36 -6.05 -12.80 7.64
C ASP A 36 -7.39 -13.00 6.91
N GLY A 37 -8.11 -14.05 7.27
CA GLY A 37 -9.42 -14.38 6.70
C GLY A 37 -9.38 -15.38 5.54
N SER A 38 -10.55 -15.64 4.93
CA SER A 38 -10.69 -16.62 3.86
C SER A 38 -10.32 -16.02 2.50
N PRO A 39 -9.67 -16.78 1.62
CA PRO A 39 -9.42 -16.39 0.24
C PRO A 39 -10.74 -16.22 -0.52
N LEU A 40 -10.78 -15.30 -1.48
CA LEU A 40 -11.98 -15.07 -2.31
C LEU A 40 -12.23 -16.18 -3.33
N TYR A 41 -11.19 -16.91 -3.65
CA TYR A 41 -11.21 -18.11 -4.51
C TYR A 41 -10.05 -19.02 -4.13
N PRO A 42 -10.06 -20.32 -4.52
CA PRO A 42 -8.98 -21.24 -4.24
C PRO A 42 -7.62 -20.66 -4.63
N ILE A 43 -6.62 -20.84 -3.78
CA ILE A 43 -5.27 -20.34 -4.01
C ILE A 43 -4.74 -20.92 -5.32
N VAL A 44 -4.36 -20.06 -6.25
CA VAL A 44 -3.64 -20.42 -7.46
C VAL A 44 -2.24 -20.86 -7.05
N HIS A 45 -1.86 -22.09 -7.35
CA HIS A 45 -0.57 -22.66 -7.02
C HIS A 45 0.09 -23.22 -8.28
N LEU A 46 1.22 -22.67 -8.65
CA LEU A 46 1.96 -22.97 -9.88
C LEU A 46 3.41 -23.26 -9.54
N GLU A 47 3.99 -24.26 -10.19
CA GLU A 47 5.35 -24.70 -9.92
C GLU A 47 6.09 -25.16 -11.17
N ALA A 48 7.42 -25.01 -11.12
CA ALA A 48 8.40 -25.63 -11.98
C ALA A 48 9.67 -25.91 -11.14
N ASN A 49 10.72 -26.46 -11.75
CA ASN A 49 11.92 -26.90 -11.03
C ASN A 49 12.56 -25.81 -10.14
N ASP A 50 12.58 -24.57 -10.63
CA ASP A 50 13.33 -23.46 -10.00
C ASP A 50 12.46 -22.28 -9.61
N ILE A 51 11.14 -22.44 -9.72
CA ILE A 51 10.16 -21.43 -9.32
C ILE A 51 8.89 -22.07 -8.78
N GLU A 52 8.39 -21.54 -7.68
CA GLU A 52 7.09 -21.86 -7.10
C GLU A 52 6.38 -20.55 -6.77
N VAL A 53 5.12 -20.45 -7.14
CA VAL A 53 4.28 -19.30 -6.80
C VAL A 53 2.93 -19.75 -6.28
N ALA A 54 2.42 -19.04 -5.31
CA ALA A 54 1.05 -19.18 -4.83
C ALA A 54 0.43 -17.80 -4.66
N PHE A 55 -0.82 -17.61 -5.07
CA PHE A 55 -1.52 -16.35 -4.84
C PHE A 55 -3.03 -16.50 -4.85
N THR A 56 -3.69 -15.56 -4.22
CA THR A 56 -5.14 -15.38 -4.24
C THR A 56 -5.45 -13.89 -4.00
N HIS A 57 -6.73 -13.53 -3.96
CA HIS A 57 -7.17 -12.23 -3.47
C HIS A 57 -7.89 -12.36 -2.12
N SER A 58 -7.70 -11.37 -1.30
CA SER A 58 -8.43 -11.14 -0.05
C SER A 58 -9.46 -10.01 -0.22
N ARG A 59 -10.30 -9.83 0.81
CA ARG A 59 -11.20 -8.66 0.88
C ARG A 59 -10.46 -7.38 1.29
N GLY A 60 -9.21 -7.51 1.71
CA GLY A 60 -8.36 -6.40 2.14
C GLY A 60 -7.97 -5.45 1.01
N TYR A 61 -7.36 -4.36 1.41
CA TYR A 61 -6.75 -3.37 0.51
C TYR A 61 -5.23 -3.56 0.48
N GLY A 62 -4.62 -3.11 -0.62
CA GLY A 62 -3.16 -3.19 -0.78
C GLY A 62 -2.71 -4.51 -1.39
N GLU A 63 -1.43 -4.77 -1.25
CA GLU A 63 -0.73 -5.93 -1.81
C GLU A 63 0.11 -6.55 -0.69
N ASP A 64 0.04 -7.87 -0.52
CA ASP A 64 0.85 -8.61 0.46
C ASP A 64 1.69 -9.68 -0.24
N TYR A 65 3.02 -9.62 -0.04
CA TYR A 65 3.96 -10.51 -0.70
C TYR A 65 4.92 -11.15 0.29
N SER A 66 5.01 -12.47 0.24
CA SER A 66 6.09 -13.24 0.86
C SER A 66 7.04 -13.75 -0.23
N SER A 67 8.32 -13.37 -0.20
CA SER A 67 9.26 -13.75 -1.24
C SER A 67 10.50 -14.48 -0.70
N PHE A 68 11.00 -15.44 -1.50
CA PHE A 68 12.08 -16.33 -1.12
C PHE A 68 13.06 -16.55 -2.28
N VAL A 69 14.35 -16.66 -1.94
CA VAL A 69 15.43 -17.01 -2.86
C VAL A 69 16.28 -18.11 -2.22
N ASN A 70 16.41 -19.26 -2.88
CA ASN A 70 17.17 -20.41 -2.38
C ASN A 70 16.81 -20.80 -0.94
N GLY A 71 15.52 -20.71 -0.58
CA GLY A 71 15.03 -20.96 0.77
C GLY A 71 15.21 -19.82 1.78
N GLN A 72 15.86 -18.71 1.39
CA GLN A 72 16.03 -17.52 2.23
C GLN A 72 14.83 -16.58 2.07
N HIS A 73 14.21 -16.18 3.17
CA HIS A 73 13.12 -15.18 3.17
C HIS A 73 13.68 -13.79 2.91
N THR A 74 13.23 -13.16 1.82
CA THR A 74 13.60 -11.79 1.44
C THR A 74 12.54 -10.81 1.89
N THR A 75 12.65 -10.35 3.14
CA THR A 75 11.62 -9.52 3.80
C THR A 75 11.41 -8.16 3.14
N GLN A 76 12.38 -7.68 2.37
CA GLN A 76 12.33 -6.44 1.58
C GLN A 76 12.13 -6.72 0.09
N GLY A 77 11.81 -7.97 -0.28
CA GLY A 77 11.59 -8.37 -1.66
C GLY A 77 12.86 -8.44 -2.50
N GLY A 78 12.83 -7.80 -3.65
CA GLY A 78 13.92 -7.76 -4.62
C GLY A 78 13.43 -7.95 -6.05
N THR A 79 14.36 -8.23 -6.96
CA THR A 79 14.09 -8.34 -8.40
C THR A 79 13.05 -9.41 -8.74
N HIS A 80 13.08 -10.56 -8.06
CA HIS A 80 12.13 -11.67 -8.27
C HIS A 80 10.69 -11.32 -7.82
N GLN A 81 10.53 -10.63 -6.68
CA GLN A 81 9.21 -10.17 -6.24
C GLN A 81 8.66 -9.10 -7.17
N SER A 82 9.51 -8.17 -7.61
CA SER A 82 9.12 -7.13 -8.57
C SER A 82 8.72 -7.73 -9.92
N ALA A 83 9.48 -8.73 -10.38
CA ALA A 83 9.18 -9.49 -11.60
C ALA A 83 7.83 -10.23 -11.47
N PHE A 84 7.59 -10.92 -10.37
CA PHE A 84 6.31 -11.59 -10.10
C PHE A 84 5.14 -10.60 -10.08
N ARG A 85 5.28 -9.49 -9.36
CA ARG A 85 4.27 -8.44 -9.25
C ARG A 85 3.88 -7.84 -10.61
N GLU A 86 4.86 -7.65 -11.48
CA GLU A 86 4.63 -7.19 -12.86
C GLU A 86 3.99 -8.28 -13.72
N ALA A 87 4.53 -9.49 -13.68
CA ALA A 87 4.14 -10.59 -14.54
C ALA A 87 2.71 -11.08 -14.27
N VAL A 88 2.32 -11.25 -12.99
CA VAL A 88 0.96 -11.66 -12.65
C VAL A 88 -0.08 -10.66 -13.13
N ALA A 89 0.20 -9.36 -12.96
CA ALA A 89 -0.71 -8.33 -13.42
C ALA A 89 -0.80 -8.28 -14.95
N LYS A 90 0.33 -8.48 -15.64
CA LYS A 90 0.36 -8.49 -17.10
C LYS A 90 -0.39 -9.68 -17.70
N VAL A 91 -0.15 -10.89 -17.21
CA VAL A 91 -0.82 -12.10 -17.71
C VAL A 91 -2.33 -12.02 -17.49
N ILE A 92 -2.78 -11.58 -16.30
CA ILE A 92 -4.22 -11.42 -16.03
C ILE A 92 -4.82 -10.30 -16.87
N LYS A 93 -4.11 -9.19 -17.08
CA LYS A 93 -4.55 -8.11 -17.98
C LYS A 93 -4.70 -8.61 -19.42
N ASP A 94 -3.71 -9.33 -19.92
CA ASP A 94 -3.72 -9.87 -21.29
C ASP A 94 -4.87 -10.90 -21.48
N PHE A 95 -5.12 -11.75 -20.47
CA PHE A 95 -6.20 -12.73 -20.47
C PHE A 95 -7.58 -12.07 -20.58
N PHE A 96 -7.86 -11.02 -19.79
CA PHE A 96 -9.12 -10.31 -19.83
C PHE A 96 -9.20 -9.25 -20.94
N ASN A 97 -8.07 -8.86 -21.52
CA ASN A 97 -7.91 -7.76 -22.47
C ASN A 97 -8.52 -6.42 -21.99
N LYS A 98 -8.51 -6.22 -20.69
CA LYS A 98 -9.03 -5.02 -20.00
C LYS A 98 -8.41 -4.92 -18.59
N TYR A 99 -8.80 -3.95 -17.82
CA TYR A 99 -8.34 -3.64 -16.46
C TYR A 99 -6.94 -3.04 -16.38
N GLU A 100 -6.78 -2.23 -15.37
CA GLU A 100 -5.47 -1.64 -15.05
C GLU A 100 -4.69 -2.55 -14.08
N PRO A 101 -3.37 -2.61 -14.17
CA PRO A 101 -2.54 -3.43 -13.28
C PRO A 101 -2.76 -3.15 -11.79
N VAL A 102 -3.09 -1.93 -11.43
CA VAL A 102 -3.38 -1.54 -10.05
C VAL A 102 -4.67 -2.19 -9.52
N ASP A 103 -5.69 -2.33 -10.37
CA ASP A 103 -6.96 -2.96 -9.99
C ASP A 103 -6.80 -4.47 -9.84
N ILE A 104 -5.96 -5.08 -10.70
CA ILE A 104 -5.63 -6.50 -10.66
C ILE A 104 -4.89 -6.86 -9.37
N ARG A 105 -3.95 -6.02 -8.93
CA ARG A 105 -3.15 -6.29 -7.73
C ARG A 105 -3.85 -5.91 -6.42
N GLN A 106 -4.95 -5.19 -6.48
CA GLN A 106 -5.65 -4.75 -5.27
C GLN A 106 -6.20 -5.93 -4.47
N GLY A 107 -5.69 -6.10 -3.26
CA GLY A 107 -6.06 -7.18 -2.36
C GLY A 107 -5.34 -8.51 -2.65
N ILE A 108 -4.31 -8.52 -3.51
CA ILE A 108 -3.52 -9.72 -3.77
C ILE A 108 -2.73 -10.13 -2.52
N VAL A 109 -2.73 -11.42 -2.22
CA VAL A 109 -1.88 -12.06 -1.22
C VAL A 109 -1.12 -13.15 -1.95
N ALA A 110 0.21 -13.06 -1.95
CA ALA A 110 1.04 -13.92 -2.79
C ALA A 110 2.33 -14.36 -2.10
N ALA A 111 2.83 -15.52 -2.53
CA ALA A 111 4.15 -16.01 -2.19
C ALA A 111 4.89 -16.42 -3.47
N VAL A 112 6.17 -16.08 -3.54
CA VAL A 112 7.05 -16.45 -4.65
C VAL A 112 8.38 -16.98 -4.13
N SER A 113 8.82 -18.12 -4.63
CA SER A 113 10.12 -18.71 -4.34
C SER A 113 10.83 -18.99 -5.64
N VAL A 114 12.07 -18.52 -5.76
CA VAL A 114 12.93 -18.79 -6.93
C VAL A 114 14.27 -19.36 -6.50
N LYS A 115 14.86 -20.19 -7.36
CA LYS A 115 16.26 -20.60 -7.23
C LYS A 115 17.10 -19.78 -8.19
N VAL A 116 18.18 -19.22 -7.66
CA VAL A 116 19.12 -18.37 -8.41
C VAL A 116 20.52 -18.92 -8.18
N ILE A 117 21.30 -19.09 -9.25
CA ILE A 117 22.69 -19.49 -9.15
C ILE A 117 23.52 -18.25 -8.79
N GLU A 118 24.31 -18.35 -7.72
CA GLU A 118 25.15 -17.26 -7.20
C GLU A 118 24.36 -15.96 -6.91
N PRO A 119 23.33 -16.01 -6.01
CA PRO A 119 22.48 -14.86 -5.77
C PRO A 119 23.25 -13.71 -5.11
N VAL A 120 23.14 -12.53 -5.66
CA VAL A 120 23.66 -11.28 -5.09
C VAL A 120 22.52 -10.59 -4.32
N PHE A 121 22.76 -10.26 -3.06
CA PHE A 121 21.84 -9.53 -2.21
C PHE A 121 22.33 -8.10 -1.97
N GLU A 122 21.43 -7.15 -1.77
CA GLU A 122 21.79 -5.75 -1.51
C GLU A 122 22.47 -5.56 -0.13
N SER A 123 22.30 -6.51 0.80
CA SER A 123 22.92 -6.48 2.12
C SER A 123 23.32 -7.86 2.61
N GLN A 124 24.23 -7.92 3.57
CA GLN A 124 24.68 -9.16 4.19
C GLN A 124 23.55 -9.90 4.94
N THR A 125 22.50 -9.21 5.35
CA THR A 125 21.30 -9.78 5.98
C THR A 125 20.42 -10.55 5.00
N LYS A 126 20.71 -10.49 3.69
CA LYS A 126 20.00 -11.19 2.61
C LYS A 126 18.49 -10.92 2.57
N THR A 127 18.10 -9.71 2.96
CA THR A 127 16.69 -9.30 3.03
C THR A 127 16.11 -8.88 1.68
N LYS A 128 16.97 -8.57 0.69
CA LYS A 128 16.56 -8.12 -0.65
C LYS A 128 17.47 -8.67 -1.73
N LEU A 129 16.88 -9.34 -2.73
CA LEU A 129 17.63 -9.84 -3.91
C LEU A 129 17.96 -8.68 -4.84
N GLY A 130 19.26 -8.56 -5.18
CA GLY A 130 19.77 -7.60 -6.16
C GLY A 130 20.07 -8.20 -7.53
N SER A 131 20.25 -9.54 -7.64
CA SER A 131 20.55 -10.20 -8.93
C SER A 131 19.53 -9.83 -10.00
N THR A 132 20.02 -9.51 -11.20
CA THR A 132 19.21 -9.23 -12.39
C THR A 132 19.00 -10.46 -13.26
N GLU A 133 19.82 -11.48 -13.08
CA GLU A 133 19.83 -12.74 -13.83
C GLU A 133 19.65 -13.94 -12.89
N ILE A 134 19.12 -15.06 -13.43
CA ILE A 134 18.92 -16.32 -12.69
C ILE A 134 20.25 -17.07 -12.51
N GLU A 135 21.12 -16.96 -13.48
CA GLU A 135 22.46 -17.53 -13.50
C GLU A 135 23.42 -16.58 -14.24
N PRO A 136 24.73 -16.65 -14.00
CA PRO A 136 25.69 -15.80 -14.69
C PRO A 136 25.57 -15.95 -16.22
N ASP A 137 25.48 -14.81 -16.91
CA ASP A 137 25.27 -14.71 -18.36
C ASP A 137 24.00 -15.42 -18.89
N GLY A 138 23.05 -15.67 -18.00
CA GLY A 138 21.80 -16.37 -18.30
C GLY A 138 20.59 -15.45 -18.50
N GLN A 139 19.41 -16.05 -18.40
CA GLN A 139 18.16 -15.32 -18.55
C GLN A 139 17.94 -14.34 -17.39
N SER A 140 17.37 -13.15 -17.68
CA SER A 140 17.01 -12.21 -16.64
C SER A 140 15.93 -12.79 -15.72
N VAL A 141 16.01 -12.48 -14.42
CA VAL A 141 14.98 -12.83 -13.40
C VAL A 141 13.59 -12.41 -13.88
N ARG A 142 13.48 -11.21 -14.48
CA ARG A 142 12.23 -10.68 -15.02
C ARG A 142 11.70 -11.53 -16.16
N GLY A 143 12.55 -11.91 -17.11
CA GLY A 143 12.19 -12.78 -18.24
C GLY A 143 11.76 -14.16 -17.77
N PHE A 144 12.54 -14.77 -16.90
CA PHE A 144 12.27 -16.10 -16.34
C PHE A 144 10.89 -16.18 -15.65
N VAL A 145 10.61 -15.25 -14.75
CA VAL A 145 9.31 -15.21 -14.04
C VAL A 145 8.16 -14.90 -15.01
N MET A 146 8.39 -14.01 -15.98
CA MET A 146 7.37 -13.65 -16.98
C MET A 146 7.02 -14.84 -17.88
N ASP A 147 8.01 -15.57 -18.39
CA ASP A 147 7.78 -16.72 -19.27
C ASP A 147 7.08 -17.85 -18.53
N PHE A 148 7.49 -18.13 -17.28
CA PHE A 148 6.83 -19.10 -16.43
C PHE A 148 5.34 -18.76 -16.21
N LEU A 149 5.03 -17.52 -15.84
CA LEU A 149 3.66 -17.12 -15.59
C LEU A 149 2.82 -17.05 -16.87
N LYS A 150 3.39 -16.61 -17.99
CA LYS A 150 2.69 -16.64 -19.28
C LYS A 150 2.25 -18.06 -19.66
N GLU A 151 3.10 -19.05 -19.43
CA GLU A 151 2.76 -20.43 -19.75
C GLU A 151 1.79 -21.02 -18.72
N LYS A 152 2.17 -21.00 -17.44
CA LYS A 152 1.46 -21.75 -16.39
C LYS A 152 0.19 -21.06 -15.93
N LEU A 153 0.22 -19.75 -15.74
CA LEU A 153 -0.95 -19.00 -15.27
C LEU A 153 -2.01 -18.89 -16.37
N ASP A 154 -1.62 -18.60 -17.60
CA ASP A 154 -2.57 -18.55 -18.71
C ASP A 154 -3.29 -19.90 -18.89
N ASN A 155 -2.54 -21.02 -18.91
CA ASN A 155 -3.12 -22.36 -18.93
C ASN A 155 -4.03 -22.65 -17.74
N PHE A 156 -3.66 -22.18 -16.54
CA PHE A 156 -4.47 -22.34 -15.34
C PHE A 156 -5.80 -21.59 -15.47
N LEU A 157 -5.78 -20.36 -15.91
CA LEU A 157 -6.97 -19.53 -16.07
C LEU A 157 -7.96 -20.16 -17.07
N HIS A 158 -7.47 -20.66 -18.20
CA HIS A 158 -8.32 -21.36 -19.17
C HIS A 158 -8.96 -22.65 -18.63
N LYS A 159 -8.32 -23.35 -17.70
CA LYS A 159 -8.80 -24.58 -17.10
C LYS A 159 -9.74 -24.40 -15.90
N ASN A 160 -9.77 -23.20 -15.29
CA ASN A 160 -10.47 -22.95 -14.04
C ASN A 160 -11.44 -21.75 -14.13
N PRO A 161 -12.55 -21.88 -14.89
CA PRO A 161 -13.48 -20.78 -15.14
C PRO A 161 -14.10 -20.22 -13.85
N ASP A 162 -14.33 -21.05 -12.83
CA ASP A 162 -14.87 -20.61 -11.54
C ASP A 162 -13.91 -19.65 -10.82
N VAL A 163 -12.61 -19.96 -10.82
CA VAL A 163 -11.59 -19.10 -10.24
C VAL A 163 -11.52 -17.79 -11.01
N VAL A 164 -11.56 -17.85 -12.34
CA VAL A 164 -11.58 -16.67 -13.23
C VAL A 164 -12.76 -15.76 -12.93
N GLN A 165 -13.95 -16.33 -12.75
CA GLN A 165 -15.17 -15.57 -12.44
C GLN A 165 -15.03 -14.80 -11.12
N HIS A 166 -14.53 -15.44 -10.05
CA HIS A 166 -14.33 -14.80 -8.75
C HIS A 166 -13.23 -13.74 -8.81
N MET A 167 -12.13 -14.03 -9.50
CA MET A 167 -11.03 -13.09 -9.74
C MET A 167 -11.53 -11.85 -10.49
N GLU A 168 -12.28 -12.04 -11.57
CA GLU A 168 -12.85 -10.93 -12.36
C GLU A 168 -13.78 -10.06 -11.51
N ASN A 169 -14.64 -10.67 -10.69
CA ASN A 169 -15.54 -9.94 -9.81
C ASN A 169 -14.77 -9.04 -8.83
N LYS A 170 -13.67 -9.56 -8.26
CA LYS A 170 -12.80 -8.76 -7.38
C LYS A 170 -12.15 -7.60 -8.13
N ILE A 171 -11.61 -7.85 -9.33
CA ILE A 171 -10.98 -6.81 -10.17
C ILE A 171 -11.99 -5.73 -10.57
N LYS A 172 -13.21 -6.12 -10.99
CA LYS A 172 -14.30 -5.18 -11.28
C LYS A 172 -14.66 -4.30 -10.08
N GLN A 173 -14.73 -4.91 -8.89
CA GLN A 173 -14.98 -4.16 -7.66
C GLN A 173 -13.86 -3.15 -7.40
N SER A 174 -12.60 -3.57 -7.51
CA SER A 174 -11.43 -2.70 -7.32
C SER A 174 -11.41 -1.54 -8.33
N GLU A 175 -11.71 -1.80 -9.61
CA GLU A 175 -11.82 -0.78 -10.65
C GLU A 175 -12.92 0.24 -10.32
N LYS A 176 -14.10 -0.25 -9.92
CA LYS A 176 -15.23 0.60 -9.54
C LYS A 176 -14.87 1.51 -8.37
N GLU A 177 -14.30 0.95 -7.31
CA GLU A 177 -13.85 1.70 -6.13
C GLU A 177 -12.79 2.75 -6.50
N ARG A 178 -11.81 2.41 -7.33
CA ARG A 178 -10.78 3.35 -7.81
C ARG A 178 -11.38 4.49 -8.62
N LYS A 179 -12.29 4.19 -9.55
CA LYS A 179 -12.97 5.20 -10.39
C LYS A 179 -13.84 6.14 -9.54
N GLU A 180 -14.60 5.59 -8.60
CA GLU A 180 -15.41 6.38 -7.67
C GLU A 180 -14.53 7.31 -6.81
N LEU A 181 -13.45 6.79 -6.24
CA LEU A 181 -12.49 7.58 -5.45
C LEU A 181 -11.81 8.67 -6.29
N SER A 182 -11.43 8.35 -7.53
CA SER A 182 -10.83 9.33 -8.45
C SER A 182 -11.82 10.46 -8.78
N GLY A 183 -13.09 10.12 -9.06
CA GLY A 183 -14.14 11.11 -9.31
C GLY A 183 -14.38 12.01 -8.09
N ILE A 184 -14.42 11.42 -6.89
CA ILE A 184 -14.62 12.14 -5.64
C ILE A 184 -13.44 13.07 -5.35
N ARG A 185 -12.19 12.59 -5.53
CA ARG A 185 -10.97 13.42 -5.40
C ARG A 185 -10.97 14.60 -6.37
N LYS A 186 -11.38 14.38 -7.62
CA LYS A 186 -11.50 15.45 -8.61
C LYS A 186 -12.51 16.53 -8.18
N LEU A 187 -13.68 16.11 -7.71
CA LEU A 187 -14.71 17.02 -7.20
C LEU A 187 -14.25 17.77 -5.94
N ALA A 188 -13.60 17.07 -5.01
CA ALA A 188 -13.02 17.67 -3.81
C ALA A 188 -11.96 18.73 -4.17
N ARG A 189 -11.09 18.42 -5.14
CA ARG A 189 -10.07 19.35 -5.65
C ARG A 189 -10.67 20.59 -6.31
N GLU A 190 -11.71 20.42 -7.13
CA GLU A 190 -12.40 21.56 -7.75
C GLU A 190 -13.07 22.46 -6.69
N ARG A 191 -13.65 21.84 -5.65
CA ARG A 191 -14.22 22.58 -4.50
C ARG A 191 -13.12 23.26 -3.69
N ALA A 192 -12.02 22.57 -3.37
CA ALA A 192 -10.89 23.14 -2.63
C ALA A 192 -10.27 24.32 -3.37
N LYS A 193 -10.09 24.26 -4.69
CA LYS A 193 -9.63 25.38 -5.50
C LYS A 193 -10.55 26.60 -5.41
N LYS A 194 -11.87 26.39 -5.41
CA LYS A 194 -12.85 27.47 -5.23
C LYS A 194 -12.82 28.05 -3.81
N VAL A 195 -12.54 27.23 -2.82
CA VAL A 195 -12.53 27.59 -1.38
C VAL A 195 -11.17 28.13 -0.95
N SER A 196 -10.04 27.71 -1.55
CA SER A 196 -8.69 28.17 -1.18
C SER A 196 -8.52 29.69 -1.39
N LEU A 197 -9.25 30.29 -2.33
CA LEU A 197 -9.29 31.74 -2.53
C LEU A 197 -9.96 32.49 -1.37
N HIS A 198 -10.73 31.80 -0.50
CA HIS A 198 -11.49 32.41 0.60
C HIS A 198 -11.41 31.61 1.91
N ASN A 199 -10.32 30.83 2.11
CA ASN A 199 -10.16 30.04 3.33
C ASN A 199 -9.92 30.93 4.57
N LYS A 200 -11.00 31.47 5.14
CA LYS A 200 -10.96 32.29 6.36
C LYS A 200 -10.41 31.55 7.59
N LYS A 201 -10.32 30.21 7.52
CA LYS A 201 -9.86 29.34 8.61
C LYS A 201 -8.34 29.16 8.64
N LEU A 202 -7.67 29.34 7.49
CA LEU A 202 -6.22 29.26 7.41
C LEU A 202 -5.60 30.64 7.59
N ARG A 203 -4.81 30.81 8.65
CA ARG A 203 -3.88 31.93 8.84
C ARG A 203 -2.50 31.45 8.43
N ASP A 204 -2.21 31.55 7.14
CA ASP A 204 -0.99 30.98 6.53
C ASP A 204 0.31 31.67 6.97
N CYS A 205 1.44 31.02 6.75
CA CYS A 205 2.78 31.57 6.90
C CYS A 205 3.37 31.96 5.54
N LYS A 206 4.51 32.64 5.57
CA LYS A 206 5.16 33.13 4.34
C LYS A 206 6.06 32.09 3.68
N ILE A 207 6.67 31.20 4.45
CA ILE A 207 7.60 30.17 3.98
C ILE A 207 6.89 28.82 4.14
N HIS A 208 7.00 27.95 3.14
CA HIS A 208 6.42 26.63 3.15
C HIS A 208 7.52 25.54 3.04
N PHE A 209 7.20 24.34 3.47
CA PHE A 209 8.13 23.20 3.42
C PHE A 209 8.50 22.81 1.99
N ASN A 210 7.59 22.98 1.04
CA ASN A 210 7.82 22.77 -0.39
C ASN A 210 8.55 23.96 -1.08
N ASP A 211 8.95 24.98 -0.34
CA ASP A 211 9.85 26.03 -0.85
C ASP A 211 11.31 25.59 -0.69
N PHE A 212 11.81 24.87 -1.67
CA PHE A 212 13.17 24.31 -1.68
C PHE A 212 14.29 25.37 -1.70
N LYS A 213 13.95 26.65 -1.91
CA LYS A 213 14.91 27.75 -1.93
C LYS A 213 15.11 28.40 -0.55
N SER A 214 14.27 28.10 0.41
CA SER A 214 14.32 28.70 1.73
C SER A 214 15.11 27.85 2.71
N ASP A 215 16.10 28.41 3.38
CA ASP A 215 16.89 27.77 4.45
C ASP A 215 16.03 27.47 5.69
N ARG A 216 14.86 28.11 5.83
CA ARG A 216 13.94 27.93 6.96
C ARG A 216 12.75 27.04 6.66
N ARG A 217 12.77 26.30 5.54
CA ARG A 217 11.68 25.39 5.18
C ARG A 217 11.40 24.32 6.26
N ASP A 218 12.46 23.82 6.92
CA ASP A 218 12.36 22.79 7.93
C ASP A 218 11.76 23.29 9.26
N ASP A 219 11.71 24.62 9.48
CA ASP A 219 11.09 25.26 10.64
C ASP A 219 9.57 25.36 10.49
N THR A 220 9.02 25.09 9.30
CA THR A 220 7.61 25.33 9.00
C THR A 220 6.68 24.42 9.80
N SER A 221 5.61 25.00 10.34
CA SER A 221 4.61 24.25 11.11
C SER A 221 3.21 24.83 10.91
N ILE A 222 2.19 23.96 11.07
CA ILE A 222 0.80 24.35 11.13
C ILE A 222 0.19 23.90 12.45
N PHE A 223 -0.50 24.80 13.14
CA PHE A 223 -1.29 24.52 14.33
C PHE A 223 -2.74 24.29 13.90
N ILE A 224 -3.29 23.13 14.20
CA ILE A 224 -4.70 22.80 14.04
C ILE A 224 -5.37 22.98 15.40
N THR A 225 -6.30 23.92 15.49
CA THR A 225 -6.95 24.31 16.75
C THR A 225 -8.43 23.98 16.74
N GLU A 226 -9.02 23.80 17.92
CA GLU A 226 -10.42 23.43 18.11
C GLU A 226 -11.41 24.53 17.70
N GLY A 227 -11.01 25.78 17.61
CA GLY A 227 -11.90 26.87 17.27
C GLY A 227 -11.21 28.22 17.16
N ASP A 228 -12.00 29.24 16.89
CA ASP A 228 -11.47 30.58 16.61
C ASP A 228 -10.85 31.24 17.85
N SER A 229 -11.28 30.89 19.06
CA SER A 229 -10.70 31.42 20.30
C SER A 229 -9.25 30.97 20.50
N ALA A 230 -8.99 29.66 20.47
CA ALA A 230 -7.64 29.10 20.57
C ALA A 230 -6.77 29.54 19.38
N SER A 231 -7.33 29.53 18.18
CA SER A 231 -6.71 30.04 16.96
C SER A 231 -6.26 31.49 17.10
N GLY A 232 -7.10 32.37 17.68
CA GLY A 232 -6.80 33.78 17.88
C GLY A 232 -5.60 34.00 18.79
N SER A 233 -5.47 33.24 19.86
CA SER A 233 -4.34 33.33 20.80
C SER A 233 -3.01 32.93 20.12
N ILE A 234 -2.99 31.79 19.45
CA ILE A 234 -1.78 31.32 18.73
C ILE A 234 -1.43 32.27 17.58
N THR A 235 -2.41 32.76 16.84
CA THR A 235 -2.19 33.68 15.71
C THR A 235 -1.48 34.95 16.14
N LYS A 236 -1.70 35.48 17.35
CA LYS A 236 -1.06 36.68 17.89
C LYS A 236 0.42 36.45 18.26
N CYS A 237 0.77 35.24 18.67
CA CYS A 237 2.10 34.91 19.20
C CYS A 237 3.00 34.16 18.21
N ARG A 238 2.46 33.67 17.08
CA ARG A 238 3.18 32.85 16.13
C ARG A 238 4.26 33.60 15.36
N ASP A 239 5.27 32.87 14.89
CA ASP A 239 6.17 33.38 13.85
C ASP A 239 5.44 33.35 12.49
N VAL A 240 5.06 34.54 12.00
CA VAL A 240 4.35 34.69 10.72
C VAL A 240 5.15 34.16 9.52
N LYS A 241 6.47 34.03 9.65
CA LYS A 241 7.31 33.52 8.55
C LYS A 241 7.17 32.01 8.37
N THR A 242 7.10 31.24 9.46
CA THR A 242 7.19 29.78 9.42
C THR A 242 6.00 29.05 10.08
N GLN A 243 5.11 29.77 10.78
CA GLN A 243 4.02 29.15 11.52
C GLN A 243 2.67 29.55 10.96
N ALA A 244 1.86 28.57 10.57
CA ALA A 244 0.49 28.72 10.14
C ALA A 244 -0.49 28.25 11.23
N VAL A 245 -1.73 28.73 11.19
CA VAL A 245 -2.80 28.31 12.09
C VAL A 245 -4.05 27.96 11.28
N PHE A 246 -4.64 26.81 11.54
CA PHE A 246 -5.90 26.35 10.97
C PHE A 246 -6.93 26.14 12.09
N SER A 247 -8.08 26.82 11.97
CA SER A 247 -9.16 26.75 12.94
C SER A 247 -10.21 25.73 12.49
N LEU A 248 -10.44 24.67 13.26
CA LEU A 248 -11.56 23.74 13.07
C LEU A 248 -12.88 24.41 13.51
N ARG A 249 -13.97 24.04 12.88
CA ARG A 249 -15.30 24.51 13.25
C ARG A 249 -16.00 23.46 14.11
N GLY A 250 -15.74 23.48 15.41
CA GLY A 250 -16.29 22.51 16.33
C GLY A 250 -15.69 21.10 16.16
N LYS A 251 -16.44 20.09 16.55
CA LYS A 251 -16.01 18.69 16.43
C LYS A 251 -16.01 18.26 14.96
N PRO A 252 -14.90 17.77 14.41
CA PRO A 252 -14.88 17.21 13.08
C PRO A 252 -15.73 15.95 12.99
N LEU A 253 -16.11 15.58 11.77
CA LEU A 253 -16.87 14.36 11.49
C LEU A 253 -16.09 13.14 11.97
N ASN A 254 -16.72 12.32 12.81
CA ASN A 254 -16.14 11.01 13.13
C ASN A 254 -16.14 10.13 11.89
N SER A 255 -14.94 9.87 11.36
CA SER A 255 -14.75 9.09 10.12
C SER A 255 -14.75 7.57 10.35
N PHE A 256 -14.78 7.11 11.61
CA PHE A 256 -14.78 5.67 11.92
C PHE A 256 -16.02 4.98 11.35
N GLY A 257 -15.81 3.92 10.55
CA GLY A 257 -16.90 3.16 9.93
C GLY A 257 -17.59 3.84 8.74
N LEU A 258 -17.23 5.07 8.39
CA LEU A 258 -17.78 5.76 7.23
C LEU A 258 -17.08 5.35 5.94
N THR A 259 -17.83 5.42 4.83
CA THR A 259 -17.23 5.22 3.52
C THR A 259 -16.30 6.36 3.16
N LYS A 260 -15.25 6.08 2.38
CA LYS A 260 -14.32 7.11 1.89
C LYS A 260 -15.04 8.26 1.19
N LYS A 261 -16.16 7.97 0.52
CA LYS A 261 -16.99 8.98 -0.14
C LYS A 261 -17.47 10.05 0.83
N VAL A 262 -18.05 9.64 1.96
CA VAL A 262 -18.57 10.57 2.98
C VAL A 262 -17.45 11.42 3.58
N VAL A 263 -16.27 10.84 3.80
CA VAL A 263 -15.10 11.56 4.31
C VAL A 263 -14.63 12.63 3.30
N TYR A 264 -14.53 12.28 2.02
CA TYR A 264 -14.13 13.23 0.96
C TYR A 264 -15.20 14.28 0.62
N GLU A 265 -16.47 14.06 0.97
CA GLU A 265 -17.53 15.06 0.82
C GLU A 265 -17.57 16.06 1.99
N ASN A 266 -16.85 15.77 3.08
CA ASN A 266 -16.81 16.68 4.24
C ASN A 266 -15.97 17.92 3.95
N GLU A 267 -16.56 19.09 4.15
CA GLU A 267 -15.93 20.39 3.88
C GLU A 267 -14.69 20.65 4.73
N GLU A 268 -14.73 20.31 6.03
CA GLU A 268 -13.61 20.52 6.96
C GLU A 268 -12.38 19.71 6.54
N PHE A 269 -12.57 18.44 6.19
CA PHE A 269 -11.47 17.61 5.71
C PHE A 269 -10.91 18.10 4.37
N ASN A 270 -11.75 18.57 3.46
CA ASN A 270 -11.29 19.16 2.21
C ASN A 270 -10.47 20.43 2.44
N LEU A 271 -10.88 21.28 3.42
CA LEU A 271 -10.13 22.48 3.79
C LEU A 271 -8.78 22.17 4.42
N ILE A 272 -8.69 21.11 5.25
CA ILE A 272 -7.43 20.63 5.84
C ILE A 272 -6.52 20.07 4.75
N GLN A 273 -7.05 19.23 3.85
CA GLN A 273 -6.29 18.68 2.73
C GLN A 273 -5.69 19.78 1.85
N ALA A 274 -6.50 20.79 1.52
CA ALA A 274 -6.04 21.95 0.74
C ALA A 274 -4.99 22.78 1.50
N ALA A 275 -5.17 22.98 2.82
CA ALA A 275 -4.21 23.69 3.64
C ALA A 275 -2.86 22.98 3.70
N LEU A 276 -2.86 21.65 3.80
CA LEU A 276 -1.66 20.81 3.86
C LEU A 276 -1.06 20.53 2.48
N ASN A 277 -1.82 20.72 1.40
CA ASN A 277 -1.47 20.36 0.01
C ASN A 277 -1.21 18.85 -0.16
N ILE A 278 -2.10 18.03 0.40
CA ILE A 278 -2.05 16.55 0.34
C ILE A 278 -3.20 15.94 -0.47
N GLU A 279 -3.70 16.70 -1.45
CA GLU A 279 -4.85 16.27 -2.27
C GLU A 279 -4.51 15.08 -3.19
N GLU A 280 -3.27 14.98 -3.66
CA GLU A 280 -2.78 13.93 -4.54
C GLU A 280 -1.82 12.96 -3.84
N ASP A 281 -0.79 13.51 -3.24
CA ASP A 281 0.30 12.81 -2.56
C ASP A 281 0.84 13.68 -1.41
N MET A 282 1.87 13.19 -0.73
CA MET A 282 2.56 13.93 0.32
C MET A 282 3.86 14.59 -0.15
N ASP A 283 4.20 14.48 -1.43
CA ASP A 283 5.50 14.96 -1.95
C ASP A 283 5.58 16.49 -1.93
N ASN A 284 4.42 17.17 -2.00
CA ASN A 284 4.31 18.63 -1.99
C ASN A 284 3.73 19.19 -0.68
N LEU A 285 4.00 18.52 0.44
CA LEU A 285 3.53 18.95 1.77
C LEU A 285 3.95 20.38 2.07
N ARG A 286 3.01 21.21 2.56
CA ARG A 286 3.27 22.65 2.82
C ARG A 286 3.98 22.93 4.14
N TYR A 287 3.86 22.06 5.12
CA TYR A 287 4.44 22.24 6.45
C TYR A 287 5.19 21.01 6.90
N ASN A 288 6.38 21.22 7.47
CA ASN A 288 7.20 20.12 7.99
C ASN A 288 6.62 19.49 9.28
N LYS A 289 5.90 20.31 10.07
CA LYS A 289 5.31 19.87 11.34
C LYS A 289 3.82 20.19 11.38
N ILE A 290 3.01 19.23 11.81
CA ILE A 290 1.58 19.38 12.08
C ILE A 290 1.39 19.26 13.59
N ILE A 291 0.86 20.30 14.22
CA ILE A 291 0.67 20.39 15.66
C ILE A 291 -0.84 20.50 15.94
N ILE A 292 -1.40 19.49 16.58
CA ILE A 292 -2.80 19.51 17.03
C ILE A 292 -2.81 20.17 18.39
N ALA A 293 -3.39 21.36 18.47
CA ALA A 293 -3.47 22.18 19.67
C ALA A 293 -4.94 22.25 20.14
N THR A 294 -5.29 21.37 21.06
CA THR A 294 -6.62 21.23 21.65
C THR A 294 -6.57 21.33 23.16
N ASP A 295 -7.68 21.63 23.80
CA ASP A 295 -7.80 21.63 25.26
C ASP A 295 -7.64 20.20 25.83
N ALA A 296 -7.25 20.12 27.10
CA ALA A 296 -7.05 18.83 27.81
C ALA A 296 -8.37 18.28 28.36
N ASP A 297 -9.40 18.30 27.53
CA ASP A 297 -10.74 17.80 27.85
C ASP A 297 -11.17 16.65 26.92
N VAL A 298 -12.40 16.18 27.06
CA VAL A 298 -12.95 15.06 26.25
C VAL A 298 -13.08 15.46 24.79
N ASP A 299 -13.39 16.70 24.49
CA ASP A 299 -13.59 17.22 23.14
C ASP A 299 -12.25 17.35 22.42
N GLY A 300 -11.23 17.87 23.08
CA GLY A 300 -9.87 17.94 22.56
C GLY A 300 -9.25 16.56 22.33
N MET A 301 -9.54 15.58 23.20
CA MET A 301 -9.13 14.19 23.00
C MET A 301 -9.81 13.58 21.76
N HIS A 302 -11.08 13.87 21.54
CA HIS A 302 -11.83 13.43 20.38
C HIS A 302 -11.22 13.98 19.07
N ILE A 303 -10.93 15.29 19.03
CA ILE A 303 -10.26 15.90 17.85
C ILE A 303 -8.91 15.26 17.55
N ARG A 304 -8.16 14.90 18.59
CA ARG A 304 -6.85 14.24 18.42
C ARG A 304 -6.96 12.82 17.85
N LEU A 305 -8.07 12.12 18.09
CA LEU A 305 -8.30 10.75 17.61
C LEU A 305 -8.88 10.71 16.19
N LEU A 306 -9.49 11.77 15.73
CA LEU A 306 -10.06 11.91 14.38
C LEU A 306 -9.01 12.36 13.36
#